data_db82ed99c1fa4d9548b697389ea60747
#
_entry.id   db82ed99c1fa4d9548b697389ea60747
#
_cell.length_a   1.000
_cell.length_b   1.000
_cell.length_c   1.000
_cell.angle_alpha   90.00
_cell.angle_beta   90.00
_cell.angle_gamma   90.00
#
_symmetry.space_group_name_H-M   'P 1'
#
loop_
_entity.id
_entity.type
_entity.pdbx_description
1 polymer ?
#
loop_
_entity_poly.entity_id
_entity_poly.type
_entity_poly.pdbx_seq_one_letter_code
_entity_poly.pdbx_strand_id
1 'polypeptide(L)'
;MAATPRKERAMGVSVGLIELHHIPLGYETVDAMLKAADVELVRASPSCPGKFLAIVTGGVGAVECACAAAQRTAGRQAVVCRAIDHLDDAVAEALKARPRPDKLESFGSIETRTALSAILAADLVVKASRVRLICIKMAQGIGGK
;
A
#
# COMPACT_ATOMS: atom_id res chain seq x y z
N MET A 1 6.53 1.94 37.02
CA MET A 1 6.22 2.15 35.58
C MET A 1 5.87 0.80 34.97
N ALA A 2 4.59 0.53 34.79
CA ALA A 2 4.13 -0.73 34.20
C ALA A 2 4.29 -0.67 32.68
N ALA A 3 5.07 -1.59 32.12
CA ALA A 3 5.18 -1.81 30.68
C ALA A 3 3.83 -2.32 30.18
N THR A 4 3.20 -1.57 29.30
CA THR A 4 1.99 -2.00 28.59
C THR A 4 2.32 -3.29 27.83
N PRO A 5 1.55 -4.38 28.01
CA PRO A 5 1.83 -5.64 27.34
C PRO A 5 1.78 -5.41 25.82
N ARG A 6 2.81 -5.87 25.15
CA ARG A 6 2.91 -5.93 23.70
C ARG A 6 1.74 -6.79 23.22
N LYS A 7 0.70 -6.15 22.68
CA LYS A 7 -0.41 -6.85 22.00
C LYS A 7 0.22 -7.83 21.02
N GLU A 8 -0.06 -9.12 21.15
CA GLU A 8 0.38 -10.12 20.19
C GLU A 8 0.07 -9.58 18.80
N ARG A 9 1.12 -9.38 18.00
CA ARG A 9 0.96 -8.94 16.61
C ARG A 9 0.17 -10.04 15.91
N ALA A 10 -1.09 -9.75 15.59
CA ALA A 10 -1.79 -10.52 14.58
C ALA A 10 -0.85 -10.63 13.38
N MET A 11 -0.70 -11.82 12.82
CA MET A 11 0.18 -12.03 11.65
C MET A 11 -0.26 -11.07 10.57
N GLY A 12 0.55 -10.01 10.35
CA GLY A 12 0.23 -8.93 9.43
C GLY A 12 -0.02 -9.49 8.04
N VAL A 13 -1.05 -9.00 7.38
CA VAL A 13 -1.43 -9.42 6.04
C VAL A 13 -0.40 -8.87 5.05
N SER A 14 0.09 -9.71 4.14
CA SER A 14 0.96 -9.26 3.05
C SER A 14 0.15 -8.56 1.98
N VAL A 15 0.68 -7.48 1.44
CA VAL A 15 0.04 -6.71 0.37
C VAL A 15 0.95 -6.54 -0.84
N GLY A 16 0.37 -6.68 -2.02
CA GLY A 16 1.00 -6.38 -3.29
C GLY A 16 0.51 -5.04 -3.82
N LEU A 17 1.45 -4.19 -4.21
CA LEU A 17 1.20 -2.85 -4.70
C LEU A 17 1.67 -2.74 -6.15
N ILE A 18 0.78 -2.29 -7.06
CA ILE A 18 1.14 -1.95 -8.44
C ILE A 18 0.58 -0.59 -8.82
N GLU A 19 1.45 0.29 -9.30
CA GLU A 19 1.11 1.59 -9.91
C GLU A 19 1.77 1.66 -11.28
N LEU A 20 0.99 1.98 -12.31
CA LEU A 20 1.46 2.07 -13.68
C LEU A 20 0.83 3.22 -14.46
N HIS A 21 1.47 3.63 -15.56
CA HIS A 21 1.05 4.80 -16.34
C HIS A 21 -0.09 4.53 -17.35
N HIS A 22 -0.58 3.30 -17.47
CA HIS A 22 -1.49 2.93 -18.55
C HIS A 22 -2.76 2.26 -17.99
N ILE A 23 -3.92 2.94 -18.10
CA ILE A 23 -5.16 2.48 -17.46
C ILE A 23 -5.65 1.12 -18.02
N PRO A 24 -5.79 0.91 -19.35
CA PRO A 24 -6.21 -0.40 -19.86
C PRO A 24 -5.26 -1.54 -19.43
N LEU A 25 -3.96 -1.32 -19.53
CA LEU A 25 -2.95 -2.28 -19.08
C LEU A 25 -3.05 -2.56 -17.58
N GLY A 26 -3.57 -1.60 -16.81
CA GLY A 26 -3.83 -1.77 -15.37
C GLY A 26 -4.83 -2.89 -15.10
N TYR A 27 -5.91 -2.95 -15.86
CA TYR A 27 -6.90 -4.03 -15.74
C TYR A 27 -6.33 -5.39 -16.16
N GLU A 28 -5.55 -5.44 -17.25
CA GLU A 28 -4.85 -6.66 -17.69
C GLU A 28 -3.84 -7.13 -16.62
N THR A 29 -3.15 -6.18 -16.00
CA THR A 29 -2.18 -6.48 -14.94
C THR A 29 -2.85 -7.06 -13.71
N VAL A 30 -3.99 -6.50 -13.28
CA VAL A 30 -4.78 -7.04 -12.17
C VAL A 30 -5.30 -8.44 -12.49
N ASP A 31 -5.83 -8.67 -13.69
CA ASP A 31 -6.28 -9.99 -14.14
C ASP A 31 -5.13 -11.02 -14.07
N ALA A 32 -3.94 -10.62 -14.53
CA ALA A 32 -2.75 -11.48 -14.46
C ALA A 32 -2.33 -11.78 -13.01
N MET A 33 -2.44 -10.82 -12.09
CA MET A 33 -2.16 -11.03 -10.66
C MET A 33 -3.12 -12.06 -10.05
N LEU A 34 -4.42 -11.89 -10.29
CA LEU A 34 -5.47 -12.75 -9.73
C LEU A 34 -5.43 -14.18 -10.31
N LYS A 35 -4.96 -14.34 -11.55
CA LYS A 35 -4.77 -15.67 -12.16
C LYS A 35 -3.47 -16.36 -11.72
N ALA A 36 -2.47 -15.61 -11.32
CA ALA A 36 -1.15 -16.15 -10.97
C ALA A 36 -1.09 -16.73 -9.56
N ALA A 37 -1.92 -16.25 -8.63
CA ALA A 37 -1.87 -16.64 -7.22
C ALA A 37 -3.20 -16.41 -6.50
N ASP A 38 -3.38 -17.09 -5.37
CA ASP A 38 -4.53 -16.93 -4.49
C ASP A 38 -4.40 -15.64 -3.65
N VAL A 39 -4.81 -14.53 -4.27
CA VAL A 39 -4.81 -13.19 -3.67
C VAL A 39 -6.17 -12.53 -3.84
N GLU A 40 -6.54 -11.70 -2.88
CA GLU A 40 -7.75 -10.89 -2.92
C GLU A 40 -7.46 -9.48 -3.45
N LEU A 41 -8.33 -8.97 -4.32
CA LEU A 41 -8.27 -7.60 -4.79
C LEU A 41 -8.86 -6.64 -3.76
N VAL A 42 -8.02 -5.80 -3.16
CA VAL A 42 -8.45 -4.76 -2.22
C VAL A 42 -8.86 -3.48 -2.97
N ARG A 43 -8.11 -3.13 -3.99
CA ARG A 43 -8.37 -1.92 -4.80
C ARG A 43 -7.83 -2.07 -6.21
N ALA A 44 -8.58 -1.58 -7.17
CA ALA A 44 -8.14 -1.34 -8.55
C ALA A 44 -8.85 -0.09 -9.06
N SER A 45 -8.11 0.96 -9.37
CA SER A 45 -8.71 2.22 -9.82
C SER A 45 -7.76 3.09 -10.61
N PRO A 46 -8.28 3.82 -11.60
CA PRO A 46 -7.55 4.93 -12.20
C PRO A 46 -7.16 5.97 -11.14
N SER A 47 -6.04 6.64 -11.37
CA SER A 47 -5.53 7.74 -10.54
C SER A 47 -4.96 8.84 -11.42
N CYS A 48 -4.98 10.09 -10.94
CA CYS A 48 -4.41 11.23 -11.68
C CYS A 48 -2.87 11.23 -11.59
N PRO A 49 -2.18 11.71 -12.64
CA PRO A 49 -2.63 11.97 -14.00
C PRO A 49 -2.46 10.73 -14.88
N GLY A 50 -3.56 10.08 -15.27
CA GLY A 50 -3.54 8.98 -16.24
C GLY A 50 -2.83 7.69 -15.76
N LYS A 51 -2.72 7.51 -14.45
CA LYS A 51 -2.16 6.31 -13.82
C LYS A 51 -3.26 5.32 -13.43
N PHE A 52 -2.84 4.11 -13.19
CA PHE A 52 -3.67 3.07 -12.58
C PHE A 52 -2.96 2.50 -11.36
N LEU A 53 -3.71 2.25 -10.31
CA LEU A 53 -3.18 1.64 -9.10
C LEU A 53 -4.04 0.45 -8.66
N ALA A 54 -3.38 -0.59 -8.19
CA ALA A 54 -4.05 -1.72 -7.57
C ALA A 54 -3.31 -2.19 -6.31
N ILE A 55 -4.09 -2.74 -5.40
CA ILE A 55 -3.64 -3.32 -4.14
C ILE A 55 -4.29 -4.69 -4.03
N VAL A 56 -3.49 -5.71 -3.85
CA VAL A 56 -3.93 -7.08 -3.55
C VAL A 56 -3.42 -7.51 -2.19
N THR A 57 -4.08 -8.47 -1.57
CA THR A 57 -3.69 -9.04 -0.28
C THR A 57 -3.74 -10.56 -0.32
N GLY A 58 -2.92 -11.20 0.51
CA GLY A 58 -2.85 -12.66 0.59
C GLY A 58 -1.69 -13.15 1.44
N GLY A 59 -1.38 -14.41 1.31
CA GLY A 59 -0.16 -14.98 1.91
C GLY A 59 1.10 -14.45 1.23
N VAL A 60 2.24 -14.42 1.95
CA VAL A 60 3.52 -13.86 1.47
C VAL A 60 3.88 -14.37 0.07
N GLY A 61 3.96 -15.69 -0.11
CA GLY A 61 4.34 -16.28 -1.40
C GLY A 61 3.32 -16.02 -2.52
N ALA A 62 2.02 -15.94 -2.18
CA ALA A 62 0.98 -15.61 -3.14
C ALA A 62 1.11 -14.16 -3.63
N VAL A 63 1.34 -13.23 -2.70
CA VAL A 63 1.56 -11.80 -3.02
C VAL A 63 2.82 -11.60 -3.85
N GLU A 64 3.92 -12.27 -3.51
CA GLU A 64 5.15 -12.22 -4.31
C GLU A 64 4.93 -12.74 -5.74
N CYS A 65 4.22 -13.87 -5.87
CA CYS A 65 3.87 -14.45 -7.18
C CYS A 65 2.99 -13.50 -8.00
N ALA A 66 1.97 -12.89 -7.37
CA ALA A 66 1.12 -11.90 -8.00
C ALA A 66 1.90 -10.67 -8.45
N CYS A 67 2.81 -10.13 -7.62
CA CYS A 67 3.67 -9.01 -7.98
C CYS A 67 4.63 -9.36 -9.13
N ALA A 68 5.17 -10.58 -9.17
CA ALA A 68 5.99 -11.03 -10.28
C ALA A 68 5.19 -11.10 -11.61
N ALA A 69 3.94 -11.56 -11.55
CA ALA A 69 3.03 -11.53 -12.71
C ALA A 69 2.73 -10.10 -13.14
N ALA A 70 2.44 -9.20 -12.18
CA ALA A 70 2.22 -7.79 -12.46
C ALA A 70 3.42 -7.13 -13.15
N GLN A 71 4.62 -7.38 -12.67
CA GLN A 71 5.85 -6.83 -13.26
C GLN A 71 6.09 -7.32 -14.68
N ARG A 72 5.80 -8.60 -14.97
CA ARG A 72 5.90 -9.14 -16.34
C ARG A 72 4.90 -8.50 -17.28
N THR A 73 3.64 -8.34 -16.85
CA THR A 73 2.56 -7.79 -17.67
C THR A 73 2.74 -6.29 -17.88
N ALA A 74 3.01 -5.53 -16.82
CA ALA A 74 3.16 -4.08 -16.91
C ALA A 74 4.49 -3.65 -17.53
N GLY A 75 5.55 -4.45 -17.40
CA GLY A 75 6.86 -4.16 -17.96
C GLY A 75 7.37 -2.77 -17.58
N ARG A 76 7.74 -1.97 -18.57
CA ARG A 76 8.26 -0.61 -18.40
C ARG A 76 7.19 0.42 -17.96
N GLN A 77 5.91 0.07 -18.03
CA GLN A 77 4.83 0.94 -17.59
C GLN A 77 4.63 0.91 -16.06
N ALA A 78 5.22 -0.07 -15.36
CA ALA A 78 5.19 -0.15 -13.92
C ALA A 78 6.01 1.00 -13.30
N VAL A 79 5.36 1.81 -12.49
CA VAL A 79 5.97 2.89 -11.69
C VAL A 79 6.35 2.38 -10.31
N VAL A 80 5.45 1.61 -9.71
CA VAL A 80 5.66 0.88 -8.45
C VAL A 80 5.17 -0.54 -8.65
N CYS A 81 5.98 -1.52 -8.28
CA CYS A 81 5.58 -2.92 -8.14
C CYS A 81 6.32 -3.49 -6.93
N ARG A 82 5.61 -3.68 -5.82
CA ARG A 82 6.20 -4.09 -4.54
C ARG A 82 5.27 -4.97 -3.74
N ALA A 83 5.85 -5.99 -3.13
CA ALA A 83 5.25 -6.72 -2.02
C ALA A 83 5.68 -6.08 -0.69
N ILE A 84 4.79 -6.02 0.26
CA ILE A 84 5.07 -5.68 1.66
C ILE A 84 4.65 -6.88 2.49
N ASP A 85 5.62 -7.54 3.10
CA ASP A 85 5.35 -8.62 4.01
C ASP A 85 4.95 -8.06 5.37
N HIS A 86 3.84 -8.56 5.91
CA HIS A 86 3.36 -8.14 7.21
C HIS A 86 3.15 -6.62 7.32
N LEU A 87 2.25 -6.07 6.49
CA LEU A 87 1.82 -4.67 6.61
C LEU A 87 1.36 -4.40 8.04
N ASP A 88 1.82 -3.30 8.64
CA ASP A 88 1.41 -2.93 9.99
C ASP A 88 -0.08 -2.57 10.02
N ASP A 89 -0.80 -3.04 11.05
CA ASP A 89 -2.25 -2.83 11.18
C ASP A 89 -2.62 -1.35 11.19
N ALA A 90 -1.77 -0.48 11.76
CA ALA A 90 -2.00 0.96 11.77
C ALA A 90 -1.99 1.56 10.36
N VAL A 91 -1.22 0.99 9.43
CA VAL A 91 -1.20 1.41 8.02
C VAL A 91 -2.49 0.98 7.33
N ALA A 92 -2.93 -0.27 7.57
CA ALA A 92 -4.17 -0.78 7.02
C ALA A 92 -5.40 0.01 7.51
N GLU A 93 -5.41 0.41 8.78
CA GLU A 93 -6.44 1.27 9.36
C GLU A 93 -6.41 2.69 8.78
N ALA A 94 -5.22 3.29 8.64
CA ALA A 94 -5.06 4.63 8.10
C ALA A 94 -5.46 4.76 6.63
N LEU A 95 -5.43 3.65 5.87
CA LEU A 95 -5.94 3.59 4.49
C LEU A 95 -7.47 3.63 4.43
N LYS A 96 -8.15 3.10 5.45
CA LYS A 96 -9.61 2.99 5.51
C LYS A 96 -10.27 4.19 6.19
N ALA A 97 -9.61 4.76 7.19
CA ALA A 97 -10.15 5.82 8.03
C ALA A 97 -9.24 7.04 8.03
N ARG A 98 -9.79 8.18 8.47
CA ARG A 98 -9.04 9.40 8.76
C ARG A 98 -9.11 9.65 10.27
N PRO A 99 -8.24 9.03 11.08
CA PRO A 99 -8.24 9.28 12.50
C PRO A 99 -7.92 10.75 12.76
N ARG A 100 -8.72 11.40 13.60
CA ARG A 100 -8.46 12.77 14.10
C ARG A 100 -7.81 12.63 15.48
N PRO A 101 -6.57 13.06 15.64
CA PRO A 101 -5.96 13.05 16.96
C PRO A 101 -6.58 14.15 17.83
N ASP A 102 -6.90 13.82 19.09
CA ASP A 102 -7.47 14.77 20.04
C ASP A 102 -6.46 15.81 20.51
N LYS A 103 -5.18 15.43 20.56
CA LYS A 103 -4.05 16.30 20.92
C LYS A 103 -2.85 15.98 20.05
N LEU A 104 -2.21 17.01 19.51
CA LEU A 104 -0.94 16.93 18.80
C LEU A 104 0.09 17.75 19.56
N GLU A 105 1.13 17.10 20.08
CA GLU A 105 2.29 17.78 20.66
C GLU A 105 3.28 18.14 19.55
N SER A 106 3.50 17.21 18.64
CA SER A 106 4.29 17.41 17.42
C SER A 106 3.79 16.49 16.31
N PHE A 107 3.99 16.88 15.07
CA PHE A 107 3.66 16.04 13.93
C PHE A 107 4.71 16.16 12.82
N GLY A 108 4.86 15.10 12.02
CA GLY A 108 5.66 15.08 10.81
C GLY A 108 4.80 14.78 9.59
N SER A 109 5.23 15.21 8.43
CA SER A 109 4.60 14.92 7.15
C SER A 109 5.64 14.38 6.18
N ILE A 110 5.27 13.33 5.44
CA ILE A 110 6.10 12.73 4.39
C ILE A 110 5.35 12.81 3.08
N GLU A 111 5.96 13.44 2.10
CA GLU A 111 5.47 13.48 0.72
C GLU A 111 6.28 12.50 -0.14
N THR A 112 5.60 11.71 -0.97
CA THR A 112 6.21 10.73 -1.86
C THR A 112 5.87 11.04 -3.32
N ARG A 113 6.74 10.61 -4.24
CA ARG A 113 6.56 10.88 -5.69
C ARG A 113 5.42 10.07 -6.33
N THR A 114 4.99 8.99 -5.69
CA THR A 114 3.94 8.11 -6.20
C THR A 114 2.95 7.81 -5.08
N ALA A 115 1.68 7.58 -5.44
CA ALA A 115 0.62 7.34 -4.47
C ALA A 115 0.89 6.11 -3.60
N LEU A 116 1.32 5.00 -4.20
CA LEU A 116 1.56 3.77 -3.46
C LEU A 116 2.86 3.79 -2.63
N SER A 117 3.82 4.64 -2.97
CA SER A 117 5.02 4.83 -2.14
C SER A 117 4.71 5.43 -0.77
N ALA A 118 3.56 6.11 -0.62
CA ALA A 118 3.11 6.60 0.69
C ALA A 118 2.79 5.44 1.65
N ILE A 119 2.27 4.33 1.15
CA ILE A 119 2.00 3.12 1.94
C ILE A 119 3.32 2.51 2.42
N LEU A 120 4.31 2.39 1.52
CA LEU A 120 5.66 1.91 1.86
C LEU A 120 6.33 2.77 2.93
N ALA A 121 6.27 4.10 2.76
CA ALA A 121 6.84 5.03 3.72
C ALA A 121 6.15 4.96 5.09
N ALA A 122 4.82 4.85 5.10
CA ALA A 122 4.05 4.71 6.34
C ALA A 122 4.41 3.43 7.10
N ASP A 123 4.51 2.29 6.40
CA ASP A 123 4.88 1.01 7.00
C ASP A 123 6.29 1.05 7.60
N LEU A 124 7.25 1.63 6.89
CA LEU A 124 8.61 1.81 7.38
C LEU A 124 8.65 2.68 8.64
N VAL A 125 7.91 3.78 8.66
CA VAL A 125 7.90 4.73 9.78
C VAL A 125 7.29 4.10 11.04
N VAL A 126 6.15 3.42 10.93
CA VAL A 126 5.51 2.80 12.11
C VAL A 126 6.30 1.61 12.64
N LYS A 127 7.07 0.92 11.78
CA LYS A 127 7.96 -0.16 12.19
C LYS A 127 9.25 0.35 12.83
N ALA A 128 9.76 1.51 12.38
CA ALA A 128 11.03 2.07 12.83
C ALA A 128 10.91 2.97 14.07
N SER A 129 9.73 3.51 14.36
CA SER A 129 9.55 4.52 15.42
C SER A 129 8.22 4.38 16.16
N ARG A 130 8.14 5.00 17.35
CA ARG A 130 6.91 5.05 18.16
C ARG A 130 6.05 6.25 17.76
N VAL A 131 5.52 6.24 16.53
CA VAL A 131 4.62 7.27 16.05
C VAL A 131 3.21 6.72 15.89
N ARG A 132 2.23 7.60 16.01
CA ARG A 132 0.84 7.31 15.64
C ARG A 132 0.58 7.85 14.26
N LEU A 133 0.23 6.98 13.33
CA LEU A 133 -0.14 7.38 11.97
C LEU A 133 -1.49 8.09 12.01
N ILE A 134 -1.55 9.31 11.46
CA ILE A 134 -2.77 10.12 11.43
C ILE A 134 -3.60 9.79 10.20
N CYS A 135 -3.00 9.82 9.01
CA CYS A 135 -3.67 9.46 7.77
C CYS A 135 -2.65 9.19 6.67
N ILE A 136 -3.08 8.44 5.67
CA ILE A 136 -2.40 8.29 4.38
C ILE A 136 -3.31 8.89 3.32
N LYS A 137 -2.83 9.94 2.64
CA LYS A 137 -3.54 10.52 1.51
C LYS A 137 -2.89 10.01 0.22
N MET A 138 -3.60 9.14 -0.47
CA MET A 138 -3.23 8.79 -1.84
C MET A 138 -3.81 9.86 -2.75
N ALA A 139 -2.94 10.51 -3.52
CA ALA A 139 -3.26 11.70 -4.28
C ALA A 139 -4.51 11.56 -5.14
N GLN A 140 -5.42 12.45 -4.96
CA GLN A 140 -6.57 12.68 -5.82
C GLN A 140 -6.49 14.11 -6.33
N GLY A 141 -6.20 14.28 -7.60
CA GLY A 141 -6.27 15.59 -8.26
C GLY A 141 -5.00 16.47 -8.21
N ILE A 142 -3.89 16.00 -7.64
CA ILE A 142 -2.63 16.76 -7.57
C ILE A 142 -1.44 15.98 -8.15
N GLY A 143 -1.52 15.66 -9.44
CA GLY A 143 -0.38 15.09 -10.15
C GLY A 143 0.14 13.74 -9.63
N GLY A 144 -0.67 12.98 -8.88
CA GLY A 144 -0.31 11.63 -8.43
C GLY A 144 0.65 11.57 -7.24
N LYS A 145 0.66 12.60 -6.42
CA LYS A 145 1.41 12.63 -5.15
C LYS A 145 0.58 12.17 -3.97
#